data_11a947088bd86bf3e05e08cc76bcc818
#
_entry.id   11a947088bd86bf3e05e08cc76bcc818
#
_cell.length_a   1.000
_cell.length_b   1.000
_cell.length_c   1.000
_cell.angle_alpha   90.00
_cell.angle_beta   90.00
_cell.angle_gamma   90.00
#
_symmetry.space_group_name_H-M   'P 1'
#
loop_
_entity.id
_entity.type
_entity.pdbx_description
1 polymer ?
#
loop_
_entity_poly.entity_id
_entity_poly.type
_entity_poly.pdbx_seq_one_letter_code
_entity_poly.pdbx_strand_id
1 'polypeptide(L)'
;MKRIAVIGVCLALGIAIPSPSFAAAKAGSKCTKLNSTSGSGAAKLTCKTVNKKLVWVKTPASNPMGTASNPVPMGTGLTVGDFSYRLDGIEFGLDAEICESNPFNDGCDYDDDLNSIVDPDSLFNWAAVTVTAVNKSKVIAKPASLFMKTFSLVLPNGQLLGSEIFAFGDNDFSQLQVIPGGSGSGRIFFQVPKSITTLKSLLVIRDSSSFTSTKDVYFKLEW
;
A
#
# COMPACT_ATOMS: atom_id res chain seq x y z
N MET A 1 -27.98 49.89 57.12
CA MET A 1 -26.57 49.46 56.98
C MET A 1 -26.23 49.34 55.51
N LYS A 2 -25.57 50.36 54.98
CA LYS A 2 -25.17 50.38 53.52
C LYS A 2 -23.76 49.77 53.38
N ARG A 3 -23.65 48.71 52.63
CA ARG A 3 -22.34 48.10 52.25
C ARG A 3 -21.88 48.71 50.94
N ILE A 4 -20.75 49.41 50.94
CA ILE A 4 -20.07 49.98 49.79
C ILE A 4 -19.16 48.85 49.22
N ALA A 5 -19.38 48.47 47.98
CA ALA A 5 -18.49 47.56 47.25
C ALA A 5 -17.45 48.40 46.47
N VAL A 6 -16.18 48.20 46.80
CA VAL A 6 -15.02 48.80 46.08
C VAL A 6 -14.66 47.86 44.96
N ILE A 7 -14.83 48.32 43.72
CA ILE A 7 -14.38 47.60 42.50
C ILE A 7 -12.94 48.05 42.21
N GLY A 8 -11.99 47.13 42.44
CA GLY A 8 -10.60 47.31 42.06
C GLY A 8 -10.42 46.99 40.59
N VAL A 9 -10.09 47.96 39.77
CA VAL A 9 -9.70 47.79 38.35
C VAL A 9 -8.22 47.47 38.31
N CYS A 10 -7.86 46.21 38.04
CA CYS A 10 -6.50 45.81 37.72
C CYS A 10 -6.22 46.10 36.23
N LEU A 11 -5.48 47.16 35.90
CA LEU A 11 -4.90 47.38 34.56
C LEU A 11 -3.73 46.41 34.38
N ALA A 12 -3.95 45.33 33.65
CA ALA A 12 -2.87 44.48 33.19
C ALA A 12 -2.22 45.10 31.92
N LEU A 13 -1.07 45.75 32.11
CA LEU A 13 -0.20 46.11 30.97
C LEU A 13 0.34 44.81 30.33
N GLY A 14 -0.25 44.39 29.23
CA GLY A 14 0.28 43.31 28.39
C GLY A 14 1.54 43.81 27.65
N ILE A 15 2.72 43.44 28.14
CA ILE A 15 3.97 43.60 27.40
C ILE A 15 3.95 42.59 26.26
N ALA A 16 3.60 42.99 25.04
CA ALA A 16 3.74 42.18 23.82
C ALA A 16 5.24 41.98 23.55
N ILE A 17 5.80 40.85 23.94
CA ILE A 17 7.14 40.44 23.53
C ILE A 17 7.06 40.07 22.05
N PRO A 18 7.75 40.77 21.13
CA PRO A 18 7.77 40.40 19.74
C PRO A 18 8.42 39.00 19.62
N SER A 19 7.66 38.00 19.26
CA SER A 19 8.21 36.67 18.94
C SER A 19 9.18 36.84 17.77
N PRO A 20 10.44 36.34 17.86
CA PRO A 20 11.38 36.42 16.75
C PRO A 20 10.78 35.72 15.54
N SER A 21 10.44 36.47 14.50
CA SER A 21 10.06 35.97 13.21
C SER A 21 11.26 35.22 12.62
N PHE A 22 11.33 33.92 12.79
CA PHE A 22 12.31 33.09 12.11
C PHE A 22 11.98 33.14 10.61
N ALA A 23 12.79 33.90 9.87
CA ALA A 23 12.69 33.90 8.41
C ALA A 23 12.78 32.45 7.91
N ALA A 24 11.81 32.05 7.11
CA ALA A 24 11.74 30.70 6.56
C ALA A 24 13.06 30.36 5.84
N ALA A 25 13.66 29.22 6.17
CA ALA A 25 14.90 28.78 5.53
C ALA A 25 14.72 28.71 4.01
N LYS A 26 15.70 29.20 3.25
CA LYS A 26 15.71 29.10 1.78
C LYS A 26 16.86 28.21 1.34
N ALA A 27 16.65 27.42 0.28
CA ALA A 27 17.74 26.63 -0.33
C ALA A 27 18.92 27.55 -0.71
N GLY A 28 20.13 27.09 -0.39
CA GLY A 28 21.38 27.88 -0.60
C GLY A 28 21.73 28.83 0.53
N SER A 29 20.83 29.21 1.44
CA SER A 29 21.16 30.05 2.60
C SER A 29 21.93 29.23 3.65
N LYS A 30 22.73 30.01 4.51
CA LYS A 30 23.49 29.38 5.59
C LYS A 30 22.59 28.69 6.60
N CYS A 31 23.03 27.55 7.11
CA CYS A 31 22.46 26.85 8.26
C CYS A 31 23.53 26.65 9.34
N THR A 32 23.12 26.37 10.57
CA THR A 32 24.02 26.32 11.72
C THR A 32 24.29 24.92 12.24
N LYS A 33 23.42 23.95 11.96
CA LYS A 33 23.54 22.61 12.49
C LYS A 33 23.41 21.58 11.35
N LEU A 34 24.47 20.81 11.14
CA LEU A 34 24.51 19.73 10.15
C LEU A 34 23.34 18.74 10.38
N ASN A 35 22.71 18.29 9.30
CA ASN A 35 21.57 17.39 9.29
C ASN A 35 20.28 17.93 9.94
N SER A 36 20.24 19.17 10.39
CA SER A 36 18.97 19.80 10.78
C SER A 36 18.05 19.94 9.58
N THR A 37 16.75 19.90 9.81
CA THR A 37 15.72 20.00 8.75
C THR A 37 14.85 21.23 8.97
N SER A 38 14.34 21.83 7.89
CA SER A 38 13.40 22.94 7.90
C SER A 38 12.35 22.73 6.82
N GLY A 39 11.09 23.05 7.12
CA GLY A 39 9.97 22.82 6.21
C GLY A 39 9.48 21.37 6.22
N SER A 40 8.44 21.07 5.43
CA SER A 40 7.81 19.77 5.31
C SER A 40 7.50 19.44 3.84
N GLY A 41 7.28 18.15 3.54
CA GLY A 41 6.93 17.68 2.20
C GLY A 41 7.97 18.07 1.14
N ALA A 42 7.50 18.51 -0.03
CA ALA A 42 8.36 18.90 -1.15
C ALA A 42 9.23 20.16 -0.88
N ALA A 43 8.88 20.93 0.15
CA ALA A 43 9.62 22.12 0.57
C ALA A 43 10.66 21.82 1.67
N LYS A 44 10.83 20.57 2.07
CA LYS A 44 11.78 20.17 3.11
C LYS A 44 13.21 20.45 2.69
N LEU A 45 13.95 21.16 3.57
CA LEU A 45 15.36 21.46 3.42
C LEU A 45 16.17 20.70 4.48
N THR A 46 17.36 20.26 4.12
CA THR A 46 18.32 19.65 5.05
C THR A 46 19.62 20.45 5.03
N CYS A 47 20.15 20.76 6.19
CA CYS A 47 21.45 21.43 6.33
C CYS A 47 22.57 20.45 5.99
N LYS A 48 23.33 20.73 4.93
CA LYS A 48 24.44 19.89 4.45
C LYS A 48 25.71 20.72 4.25
N THR A 49 26.87 20.07 4.31
CA THR A 49 28.14 20.70 3.95
C THR A 49 28.27 20.68 2.42
N VAL A 50 28.35 21.86 1.82
CA VAL A 50 28.63 22.07 0.41
C VAL A 50 29.80 23.04 0.31
N ASN A 51 30.86 22.65 -0.37
CA ASN A 51 32.09 23.47 -0.50
C ASN A 51 32.62 23.99 0.86
N LYS A 52 32.69 23.11 1.87
CA LYS A 52 33.15 23.39 3.24
C LYS A 52 32.28 24.40 4.02
N LYS A 53 31.05 24.70 3.53
CA LYS A 53 30.09 25.59 4.20
C LYS A 53 28.80 24.86 4.49
N LEU A 54 28.18 25.14 5.64
CA LEU A 54 26.85 24.61 5.97
C LEU A 54 25.78 25.44 5.25
N VAL A 55 24.99 24.78 4.39
CA VAL A 55 23.91 25.43 3.62
C VAL A 55 22.66 24.56 3.60
N TRP A 56 21.51 25.21 3.51
CA TRP A 56 20.25 24.56 3.30
C TRP A 56 20.18 24.02 1.88
N VAL A 57 20.06 22.69 1.73
CA VAL A 57 19.89 21.99 0.46
C VAL A 57 18.48 21.42 0.41
N LYS A 58 17.82 21.56 -0.73
CA LYS A 58 16.51 20.91 -0.95
C LYS A 58 16.68 19.41 -0.74
N THR A 59 15.95 18.88 0.21
CA THR A 59 15.89 17.42 0.37
C THR A 59 15.21 16.87 -0.86
N PRO A 60 15.82 15.95 -1.62
CA PRO A 60 15.08 15.26 -2.68
C PRO A 60 13.81 14.70 -2.07
N ALA A 61 12.68 14.92 -2.71
CA ALA A 61 11.46 14.23 -2.31
C ALA A 61 11.80 12.75 -2.40
N SER A 62 11.91 12.08 -1.26
CA SER A 62 11.97 10.60 -1.27
C SER A 62 10.62 10.16 -1.84
N ASN A 63 10.63 9.51 -3.00
CA ASN A 63 9.45 8.80 -3.45
C ASN A 63 9.12 7.79 -2.33
N PRO A 64 7.99 7.96 -1.62
CA PRO A 64 7.66 7.03 -0.55
C PRO A 64 7.55 5.63 -1.14
N MET A 65 8.07 4.64 -0.42
CA MET A 65 7.92 3.24 -0.80
C MET A 65 6.42 2.89 -0.92
N GLY A 66 6.07 2.08 -1.90
CA GLY A 66 4.69 1.71 -2.20
C GLY A 66 4.00 2.59 -3.24
N THR A 67 4.73 3.47 -3.93
CA THR A 67 4.24 4.17 -5.13
C THR A 67 4.59 3.39 -6.40
N ALA A 68 3.91 3.66 -7.51
CA ALA A 68 4.21 3.03 -8.80
C ALA A 68 5.67 3.26 -9.26
N SER A 69 6.28 4.40 -8.89
CA SER A 69 7.68 4.74 -9.22
C SER A 69 8.69 4.23 -8.17
N ASN A 70 8.23 3.79 -7.02
CA ASN A 70 9.05 3.17 -5.95
C ASN A 70 8.21 2.07 -5.27
N PRO A 71 7.92 0.95 -5.97
CA PRO A 71 7.10 -0.12 -5.43
C PRO A 71 7.82 -0.82 -4.28
N VAL A 72 7.03 -1.45 -3.41
CA VAL A 72 7.55 -2.30 -2.32
C VAL A 72 8.22 -3.53 -2.93
N PRO A 73 9.49 -3.81 -2.64
CA PRO A 73 10.12 -5.05 -3.10
C PRO A 73 9.41 -6.30 -2.55
N MET A 74 9.40 -7.39 -3.32
CA MET A 74 8.94 -8.70 -2.85
C MET A 74 9.72 -9.12 -1.59
N GLY A 75 9.08 -9.81 -0.66
CA GLY A 75 9.64 -10.14 0.65
C GLY A 75 9.62 -8.98 1.67
N THR A 76 9.31 -7.76 1.26
CA THR A 76 9.23 -6.59 2.15
C THR A 76 7.78 -6.29 2.54
N GLY A 77 7.55 -6.05 3.83
CA GLY A 77 6.22 -5.70 4.35
C GLY A 77 5.93 -4.20 4.29
N LEU A 78 4.69 -3.83 3.94
CA LEU A 78 4.20 -2.46 4.06
C LEU A 78 2.77 -2.45 4.61
N THR A 79 2.49 -1.47 5.49
CA THR A 79 1.17 -1.35 6.11
C THR A 79 0.21 -0.57 5.20
N VAL A 80 -0.95 -1.18 4.95
CA VAL A 80 -2.07 -0.61 4.17
C VAL A 80 -3.33 -0.80 5.02
N GLY A 81 -3.88 0.29 5.53
CA GLY A 81 -4.99 0.24 6.49
C GLY A 81 -4.60 -0.54 7.75
N ASP A 82 -5.42 -1.50 8.12
CA ASP A 82 -5.26 -2.32 9.32
C ASP A 82 -4.30 -3.51 9.16
N PHE A 83 -3.73 -3.72 7.98
CA PHE A 83 -2.86 -4.85 7.71
C PHE A 83 -1.48 -4.42 7.21
N SER A 84 -0.47 -5.20 7.58
CA SER A 84 0.84 -5.16 6.92
C SER A 84 0.91 -6.32 5.93
N TYR A 85 1.09 -6.02 4.65
CA TYR A 85 1.16 -7.00 3.57
C TYR A 85 2.60 -7.21 3.14
N ARG A 86 2.93 -8.45 2.76
CA ARG A 86 4.18 -8.86 2.14
C ARG A 86 3.85 -9.81 1.00
N LEU A 87 4.45 -9.60 -0.15
CA LEU A 87 4.39 -10.56 -1.25
C LEU A 87 5.52 -11.57 -1.09
N ASP A 88 5.18 -12.85 -1.19
CA ASP A 88 6.12 -13.93 -0.98
C ASP A 88 6.48 -14.67 -2.27
N GLY A 89 5.64 -14.61 -3.30
CA GLY A 89 5.87 -15.24 -4.58
C GLY A 89 4.75 -15.01 -5.59
N ILE A 90 5.01 -15.43 -6.82
CA ILE A 90 4.03 -15.54 -7.89
C ILE A 90 4.24 -16.87 -8.61
N GLU A 91 3.15 -17.55 -8.94
CA GLU A 91 3.11 -18.84 -9.62
C GLU A 91 2.24 -18.73 -10.86
N PHE A 92 2.59 -19.47 -11.91
CA PHE A 92 1.87 -19.54 -13.18
C PHE A 92 1.57 -20.98 -13.56
N GLY A 93 0.64 -21.16 -14.51
CA GLY A 93 0.29 -22.47 -15.02
C GLY A 93 -0.49 -23.29 -14.01
N LEU A 94 -1.36 -22.62 -13.25
CA LEU A 94 -2.21 -23.23 -12.24
C LEU A 94 -3.52 -23.75 -12.81
N ASP A 95 -3.67 -23.78 -14.14
CA ASP A 95 -4.93 -24.11 -14.82
C ASP A 95 -5.47 -25.48 -14.40
N ALA A 96 -4.64 -26.50 -14.35
CA ALA A 96 -5.06 -27.85 -13.92
C ALA A 96 -5.52 -27.88 -12.45
N GLU A 97 -4.75 -27.25 -11.54
CA GLU A 97 -5.08 -27.15 -10.11
C GLU A 97 -6.41 -26.43 -9.88
N ILE A 98 -6.60 -25.32 -10.59
CA ILE A 98 -7.82 -24.50 -10.47
C ILE A 98 -9.03 -25.25 -11.00
N CYS A 99 -8.91 -25.95 -12.11
CA CYS A 99 -10.00 -26.75 -12.66
C CYS A 99 -10.32 -27.96 -11.78
N GLU A 100 -9.32 -28.64 -11.21
CA GLU A 100 -9.53 -29.74 -10.27
C GLU A 100 -10.23 -29.26 -8.99
N SER A 101 -9.87 -28.07 -8.49
CA SER A 101 -10.48 -27.54 -7.27
C SER A 101 -11.92 -27.08 -7.45
N ASN A 102 -12.24 -26.50 -8.61
CA ASN A 102 -13.59 -26.07 -8.96
C ASN A 102 -13.79 -26.04 -10.48
N PRO A 103 -14.56 -26.99 -11.02
CA PRO A 103 -14.80 -27.11 -12.45
C PRO A 103 -15.62 -25.97 -13.06
N PHE A 104 -16.22 -25.13 -12.24
CA PHE A 104 -16.97 -23.94 -12.70
C PHE A 104 -16.10 -22.70 -12.84
N ASN A 105 -14.78 -22.80 -12.58
CA ASN A 105 -13.87 -21.69 -12.85
C ASN A 105 -13.77 -21.45 -14.36
N ASP A 106 -13.65 -20.21 -14.77
CA ASP A 106 -13.40 -19.85 -16.17
C ASP A 106 -12.13 -20.51 -16.69
N GLY A 107 -12.15 -21.01 -17.91
CA GLY A 107 -11.05 -21.77 -18.52
C GLY A 107 -11.02 -23.24 -18.13
N CYS A 108 -12.08 -23.73 -17.49
CA CYS A 108 -12.29 -25.15 -17.21
C CYS A 108 -13.49 -25.70 -18.01
N ASP A 109 -13.40 -26.96 -18.38
CA ASP A 109 -14.43 -27.70 -19.10
C ASP A 109 -14.57 -29.09 -18.48
N TYR A 110 -15.55 -29.83 -18.92
CA TYR A 110 -15.78 -31.23 -18.53
C TYR A 110 -15.45 -32.14 -19.69
N ASP A 111 -14.79 -33.24 -19.41
CA ASP A 111 -14.70 -34.36 -20.33
C ASP A 111 -15.94 -35.25 -20.27
N ASP A 112 -16.01 -36.25 -21.14
CA ASP A 112 -17.14 -37.19 -21.25
C ASP A 112 -17.39 -37.97 -19.95
N ASP A 113 -16.39 -38.09 -19.07
CA ASP A 113 -16.48 -38.79 -17.78
C ASP A 113 -16.83 -37.83 -16.61
N LEU A 114 -17.20 -36.57 -16.91
CA LEU A 114 -17.47 -35.50 -15.94
C LEU A 114 -16.25 -35.11 -15.10
N ASN A 115 -15.05 -35.39 -15.59
CA ASN A 115 -13.84 -34.87 -14.98
C ASN A 115 -13.59 -33.44 -15.45
N SER A 116 -13.14 -32.59 -14.53
CA SER A 116 -12.77 -31.23 -14.88
C SER A 116 -11.41 -31.21 -15.58
N ILE A 117 -11.37 -30.59 -16.74
CA ILE A 117 -10.14 -30.43 -17.54
C ILE A 117 -9.91 -28.94 -17.86
N VAL A 118 -8.70 -28.62 -18.22
CA VAL A 118 -8.38 -27.27 -18.72
C VAL A 118 -8.97 -27.13 -20.13
N ASP A 119 -9.76 -26.07 -20.35
CA ASP A 119 -10.24 -25.71 -21.70
C ASP A 119 -9.04 -25.37 -22.60
N PRO A 120 -8.79 -26.17 -23.66
CA PRO A 120 -7.66 -25.94 -24.57
C PRO A 120 -7.78 -24.60 -25.33
N ASP A 121 -9.00 -24.12 -25.51
CA ASP A 121 -9.29 -22.87 -26.22
C ASP A 121 -9.31 -21.65 -25.29
N SER A 122 -9.11 -21.84 -23.99
CA SER A 122 -9.01 -20.75 -23.02
C SER A 122 -7.98 -19.71 -23.49
N LEU A 123 -8.33 -18.44 -23.44
CA LEU A 123 -7.45 -17.32 -23.79
C LEU A 123 -6.56 -16.86 -22.63
N PHE A 124 -6.70 -17.48 -21.46
CA PHE A 124 -6.05 -17.10 -20.21
C PHE A 124 -5.27 -18.29 -19.62
N ASN A 125 -4.27 -17.95 -18.81
CA ASN A 125 -3.64 -18.88 -17.87
C ASN A 125 -3.93 -18.41 -16.47
N TRP A 126 -4.11 -19.33 -15.55
CA TRP A 126 -4.23 -19.01 -14.15
C TRP A 126 -2.86 -18.73 -13.52
N ALA A 127 -2.83 -17.66 -12.72
CA ALA A 127 -1.68 -17.30 -11.90
C ALA A 127 -2.13 -16.99 -10.50
N ALA A 128 -1.25 -17.18 -9.52
CA ALA A 128 -1.49 -16.81 -8.13
C ALA A 128 -0.34 -16.01 -7.56
N VAL A 129 -0.67 -14.99 -6.77
CA VAL A 129 0.29 -14.26 -5.95
C VAL A 129 0.12 -14.69 -4.51
N THR A 130 1.18 -15.21 -3.90
CA THR A 130 1.20 -15.56 -2.48
C THR A 130 1.44 -14.31 -1.66
N VAL A 131 0.54 -14.04 -0.72
CA VAL A 131 0.54 -12.86 0.14
C VAL A 131 0.46 -13.28 1.60
N THR A 132 1.35 -12.73 2.42
CA THR A 132 1.24 -12.78 3.88
C THR A 132 0.68 -11.47 4.40
N ALA A 133 -0.34 -11.55 5.26
CA ALA A 133 -0.92 -10.39 5.95
C ALA A 133 -0.77 -10.52 7.47
N VAL A 134 -0.36 -9.44 8.12
CA VAL A 134 -0.31 -9.31 9.59
C VAL A 134 -1.38 -8.32 10.02
N ASN A 135 -2.32 -8.76 10.85
CA ASN A 135 -3.39 -7.90 11.36
C ASN A 135 -2.83 -6.93 12.43
N LYS A 136 -2.88 -5.64 12.15
CA LYS A 136 -2.45 -4.55 13.06
C LYS A 136 -3.62 -3.94 13.82
N SER A 137 -4.85 -4.36 13.53
CA SER A 137 -6.05 -3.90 14.23
C SER A 137 -6.22 -4.61 15.58
N LYS A 138 -7.26 -4.22 16.32
CA LYS A 138 -7.60 -4.81 17.63
C LYS A 138 -8.74 -5.84 17.55
N VAL A 139 -9.19 -6.16 16.34
CA VAL A 139 -10.30 -7.10 16.08
C VAL A 139 -9.89 -8.15 15.08
N ILE A 140 -10.59 -9.29 15.08
CA ILE A 140 -10.45 -10.28 14.00
C ILE A 140 -10.92 -9.64 12.71
N ALA A 141 -10.13 -9.73 11.66
CA ALA A 141 -10.41 -9.09 10.39
C ALA A 141 -9.95 -9.92 9.19
N LYS A 142 -10.57 -9.68 8.04
CA LYS A 142 -10.17 -10.24 6.74
C LYS A 142 -9.20 -9.28 6.06
N PRO A 143 -8.03 -9.76 5.57
CA PRO A 143 -7.07 -8.94 4.86
C PRO A 143 -7.51 -8.59 3.43
N ALA A 144 -8.40 -9.38 2.83
CA ALA A 144 -9.04 -9.10 1.55
C ALA A 144 -10.53 -8.87 1.73
N SER A 145 -11.12 -8.01 0.91
CA SER A 145 -12.55 -7.71 0.92
C SER A 145 -12.95 -7.22 -0.47
N LEU A 146 -14.07 -7.73 -0.97
CA LEU A 146 -14.65 -7.38 -2.26
C LEU A 146 -14.78 -5.87 -2.51
N PHE A 147 -15.04 -5.10 -1.46
CA PHE A 147 -15.40 -3.68 -1.59
C PHE A 147 -14.39 -2.73 -0.94
N MET A 148 -13.56 -3.22 -0.02
CA MET A 148 -12.70 -2.35 0.77
C MET A 148 -11.22 -2.52 0.47
N LYS A 149 -10.78 -3.74 0.15
CA LYS A 149 -9.38 -4.06 -0.11
C LYS A 149 -9.30 -4.99 -1.32
N THR A 150 -9.04 -4.41 -2.47
CA THR A 150 -8.94 -5.13 -3.74
C THR A 150 -7.50 -5.24 -4.20
N PHE A 151 -7.23 -6.29 -4.94
CA PHE A 151 -5.92 -6.61 -5.49
C PHE A 151 -6.00 -6.57 -7.00
N SER A 152 -5.01 -6.00 -7.66
CA SER A 152 -4.94 -5.95 -9.12
C SER A 152 -3.51 -6.09 -9.59
N LEU A 153 -3.29 -6.85 -10.66
CA LEU A 153 -2.03 -6.85 -11.38
C LEU A 153 -1.97 -5.66 -12.33
N VAL A 154 -0.82 -5.02 -12.41
CA VAL A 154 -0.53 -4.03 -13.47
C VAL A 154 0.25 -4.73 -14.55
N LEU A 155 -0.34 -4.89 -15.72
CA LEU A 155 0.30 -5.53 -16.86
C LEU A 155 1.34 -4.58 -17.49
N PRO A 156 2.32 -5.07 -18.30
CA PRO A 156 3.35 -4.23 -18.93
C PRO A 156 2.82 -3.10 -19.79
N ASN A 157 1.61 -3.27 -20.36
CA ASN A 157 0.90 -2.26 -21.14
C ASN A 157 0.15 -1.22 -20.27
N GLY A 158 0.24 -1.34 -18.92
CA GLY A 158 -0.45 -0.46 -17.96
C GLY A 158 -1.90 -0.83 -17.66
N GLN A 159 -2.42 -1.90 -18.23
CA GLN A 159 -3.76 -2.41 -17.92
C GLN A 159 -3.80 -2.96 -16.50
N LEU A 160 -4.90 -2.72 -15.78
CA LEU A 160 -5.20 -3.35 -14.50
C LEU A 160 -6.01 -4.62 -14.72
N LEU A 161 -5.53 -5.71 -14.14
CA LEU A 161 -6.20 -6.99 -14.11
C LEU A 161 -6.63 -7.24 -12.66
N GLY A 162 -7.95 -7.28 -12.42
CA GLY A 162 -8.51 -7.57 -11.09
C GLY A 162 -8.21 -9.00 -10.64
N SER A 163 -8.18 -9.23 -9.33
CA SER A 163 -8.16 -10.58 -8.79
C SER A 163 -9.51 -11.26 -8.98
N GLU A 164 -9.47 -12.55 -9.27
CA GLU A 164 -10.66 -13.38 -9.29
C GLU A 164 -11.04 -13.76 -7.86
N ILE A 165 -12.30 -13.46 -7.50
CA ILE A 165 -12.76 -13.54 -6.11
C ILE A 165 -13.38 -14.92 -5.83
N PHE A 166 -13.78 -15.62 -6.86
CA PHE A 166 -14.42 -16.94 -6.80
C PHE A 166 -13.53 -18.06 -7.35
N ALA A 167 -12.24 -17.80 -7.59
CA ALA A 167 -11.29 -18.86 -7.87
C ALA A 167 -11.06 -19.65 -6.58
N PHE A 168 -11.77 -20.76 -6.44
CA PHE A 168 -11.66 -21.65 -5.28
C PHE A 168 -10.44 -22.56 -5.43
N GLY A 169 -9.24 -21.97 -5.37
CA GLY A 169 -8.01 -22.75 -5.25
C GLY A 169 -7.63 -22.97 -3.78
N ASP A 170 -6.68 -23.86 -3.55
CA ASP A 170 -6.16 -24.09 -2.21
C ASP A 170 -5.54 -22.82 -1.61
N ASN A 171 -5.79 -22.58 -0.32
CA ASN A 171 -5.29 -21.43 0.44
C ASN A 171 -5.72 -20.06 -0.11
N ASP A 172 -6.97 -19.94 -0.57
CA ASP A 172 -7.52 -18.67 -1.05
C ASP A 172 -7.44 -17.58 0.04
N PHE A 173 -6.72 -16.51 -0.30
CA PHE A 173 -6.50 -15.37 0.59
C PHE A 173 -7.80 -14.62 0.96
N SER A 174 -8.83 -14.69 0.11
CA SER A 174 -10.12 -14.04 0.36
C SER A 174 -10.87 -14.66 1.54
N GLN A 175 -10.60 -15.92 1.87
CA GLN A 175 -11.22 -16.64 2.98
C GLN A 175 -10.47 -16.47 4.30
N LEU A 176 -9.28 -15.87 4.27
CA LEU A 176 -8.42 -15.72 5.43
C LEU A 176 -9.06 -14.81 6.48
N GLN A 177 -9.05 -15.26 7.74
CA GLN A 177 -9.38 -14.45 8.91
C GLN A 177 -8.18 -14.42 9.85
N VAL A 178 -7.77 -13.23 10.29
CA VAL A 178 -6.56 -13.06 11.10
C VAL A 178 -6.92 -12.39 12.42
N ILE A 179 -6.52 -13.00 13.53
CA ILE A 179 -6.68 -12.43 14.86
C ILE A 179 -5.78 -11.20 15.06
N PRO A 180 -6.06 -10.30 16.01
CA PRO A 180 -5.19 -9.17 16.34
C PRO A 180 -3.74 -9.58 16.59
N GLY A 181 -2.79 -8.94 15.92
CA GLY A 181 -1.37 -9.25 16.01
C GLY A 181 -0.94 -10.55 15.32
N GLY A 182 -1.88 -11.38 14.89
CA GLY A 182 -1.60 -12.60 14.15
C GLY A 182 -1.22 -12.34 12.70
N SER A 183 -0.76 -13.40 12.03
CA SER A 183 -0.47 -13.41 10.60
C SER A 183 -1.12 -14.61 9.93
N GLY A 184 -1.39 -14.47 8.64
CA GLY A 184 -1.84 -15.55 7.78
C GLY A 184 -1.32 -15.33 6.36
N SER A 185 -1.19 -16.41 5.61
CA SER A 185 -0.75 -16.41 4.23
C SER A 185 -1.77 -17.12 3.36
N GLY A 186 -1.92 -16.66 2.12
CA GLY A 186 -2.80 -17.26 1.15
C GLY A 186 -2.48 -16.79 -0.25
N ARG A 187 -3.20 -17.36 -1.24
CA ARG A 187 -3.03 -17.06 -2.65
C ARG A 187 -4.16 -16.17 -3.16
N ILE A 188 -3.80 -15.23 -4.03
CA ILE A 188 -4.72 -14.37 -4.77
C ILE A 188 -4.60 -14.75 -6.23
N PHE A 189 -5.71 -15.15 -6.85
CA PHE A 189 -5.75 -15.70 -8.19
C PHE A 189 -6.07 -14.64 -9.24
N PHE A 190 -5.50 -14.82 -10.43
CA PHE A 190 -5.65 -13.94 -11.58
C PHE A 190 -5.73 -14.75 -12.87
N GLN A 191 -6.62 -14.35 -13.77
CA GLN A 191 -6.67 -14.84 -15.13
C GLN A 191 -5.77 -13.97 -16.02
N VAL A 192 -4.57 -14.45 -16.31
CA VAL A 192 -3.59 -13.70 -17.10
C VAL A 192 -3.72 -14.07 -18.58
N PRO A 193 -3.92 -13.12 -19.50
CA PRO A 193 -3.99 -13.43 -20.93
C PRO A 193 -2.76 -14.20 -21.42
N LYS A 194 -2.95 -15.29 -22.18
CA LYS A 194 -1.87 -16.11 -22.76
C LYS A 194 -0.89 -15.32 -23.64
N SER A 195 -1.31 -14.17 -24.16
CA SER A 195 -0.46 -13.24 -24.91
C SER A 195 0.60 -12.52 -24.03
N ILE A 196 0.46 -12.56 -22.71
CA ILE A 196 1.38 -11.93 -21.76
C ILE A 196 2.45 -12.95 -21.38
N THR A 197 3.60 -12.92 -22.07
CA THR A 197 4.73 -13.85 -21.86
C THR A 197 5.76 -13.34 -20.86
N THR A 198 5.74 -12.05 -20.54
CA THR A 198 6.65 -11.42 -19.58
C THR A 198 5.88 -10.43 -18.71
N LEU A 199 5.81 -10.72 -17.44
CA LEU A 199 5.21 -9.81 -16.48
C LEU A 199 6.33 -9.07 -15.72
N LYS A 200 6.64 -7.84 -16.09
CA LYS A 200 7.32 -6.91 -15.15
C LYS A 200 6.26 -6.26 -14.29
N SER A 201 5.43 -7.09 -13.64
CA SER A 201 4.16 -6.64 -13.12
C SER A 201 4.28 -6.07 -11.72
N LEU A 202 3.42 -5.13 -11.45
CA LEU A 202 3.19 -4.62 -10.11
C LEU A 202 1.88 -5.22 -9.61
N LEU A 203 1.83 -5.63 -8.36
CA LEU A 203 0.57 -5.84 -7.64
C LEU A 203 0.17 -4.52 -7.00
N VAL A 204 -1.08 -4.12 -7.21
CA VAL A 204 -1.69 -2.98 -6.53
C VAL A 204 -2.63 -3.51 -5.46
N ILE A 205 -2.42 -3.05 -4.22
CA ILE A 205 -3.40 -3.20 -3.15
C ILE A 205 -4.12 -1.85 -3.03
N ARG A 206 -5.41 -1.85 -3.30
CA ARG A 206 -6.27 -0.68 -3.15
C ARG A 206 -7.05 -0.78 -1.85
N ASP A 207 -6.86 0.19 -0.98
CA ASP A 207 -7.63 0.35 0.25
C ASP A 207 -8.68 1.45 0.06
N SER A 208 -9.95 1.05 0.04
CA SER A 208 -11.13 1.90 -0.06
C SER A 208 -11.92 1.92 1.25
N SER A 209 -11.32 1.52 2.37
CA SER A 209 -11.97 1.48 3.69
C SER A 209 -12.38 2.86 4.19
N SER A 210 -11.79 3.94 3.65
CA SER A 210 -12.22 5.32 3.88
C SER A 210 -13.08 5.80 2.71
N PHE A 211 -14.30 6.22 2.99
CA PHE A 211 -15.20 6.83 1.99
C PHE A 211 -14.66 8.14 1.39
N THR A 212 -13.64 8.73 2.00
CA THR A 212 -13.08 10.03 1.60
C THR A 212 -11.77 9.92 0.83
N SER A 213 -11.10 8.78 0.85
CA SER A 213 -9.83 8.59 0.14
C SER A 213 -9.57 7.13 -0.17
N THR A 214 -9.16 6.86 -1.39
CA THR A 214 -8.63 5.57 -1.82
C THR A 214 -7.10 5.64 -1.78
N LYS A 215 -6.46 4.63 -1.22
CA LYS A 215 -5.01 4.55 -1.19
C LYS A 215 -4.55 3.32 -1.97
N ASP A 216 -3.81 3.58 -3.04
CA ASP A 216 -3.16 2.53 -3.82
C ASP A 216 -1.72 2.34 -3.32
N VAL A 217 -1.35 1.08 -3.08
CA VAL A 217 0.02 0.69 -2.73
C VAL A 217 0.50 -0.35 -3.73
N TYR A 218 1.67 -0.08 -4.29
CA TYR A 218 2.28 -0.87 -5.36
C TYR A 218 3.38 -1.76 -4.80
N PHE A 219 3.35 -3.03 -5.14
CA PHE A 219 4.37 -4.01 -4.83
C PHE A 219 5.01 -4.51 -6.12
N LYS A 220 6.32 -4.68 -6.11
CA LYS A 220 7.07 -5.25 -7.24
C LYS A 220 6.95 -6.76 -7.21
N LEU A 221 6.54 -7.36 -8.33
CA LEU A 221 6.58 -8.79 -8.55
C LEU A 221 7.88 -9.13 -9.30
N GLU A 222 8.61 -10.09 -8.78
CA GLU A 222 9.83 -10.64 -9.37
C GLU A 222 9.67 -12.17 -9.40
N TRP A 223 10.02 -12.80 -10.53
CA TRP A 223 10.12 -14.25 -10.73
C TRP A 223 11.41 -14.59 -11.44
#